data_0011d0f54e708a079612785eab57b94a
#
_entry.id   0011d0f54e708a079612785eab57b94a
#
_cell.length_a   1.000
_cell.length_b   1.000
_cell.length_c   1.000
_cell.angle_alpha   90.00
_cell.angle_beta   90.00
_cell.angle_gamma   90.00
#
_symmetry.space_group_name_H-M   'P 1'
#
loop_
_entity.id
_entity.type
_entity.pdbx_description
1 polymer ?
#
loop_
_entity_poly.entity_id
_entity_poly.type
_entity_poly.pdbx_seq_one_letter_code
_entity_poly.pdbx_strand_id
1 'polypeptide(L)'
;MSGGGLTVPQAAPAAPAAARPAATPAAAARMSMMRRPTSPAEAANQVKEIMDWAGFTDLKKMRAAATETIHALGTIYNAASGKFGYITGSPVVDGYVSLESFDAAAADGTLADVPYMIGYTLNDMGDMSGGIAAFCLNREEHGNKAWAYEFARPLPDDGSHPEVTARLKGAFHSSDLWFVFKSLKHCWRPWTQGDWDLSTKMIDAWTNFAKTGDPGIGWEPYTKDNQKFMRFKLDANDNEASDMGDPIRP
;
A
#
# COMPACT_ATOMS: atom_id res chain seq x y z
N MET A 1 -3.21 4.94 5.49
CA MET A 1 -2.61 3.60 5.45
C MET A 1 -2.06 3.38 4.05
N SER A 2 -0.75 3.24 3.90
CA SER A 2 -0.12 2.83 2.65
C SER A 2 -0.43 1.33 2.46
N GLY A 3 -1.50 1.03 1.75
CA GLY A 3 -1.94 -0.33 1.50
C GLY A 3 -1.42 -0.85 0.18
N GLY A 4 -0.55 -1.85 0.22
CA GLY A 4 -0.10 -2.52 -0.98
C GLY A 4 -1.22 -3.26 -1.69
N GLY A 5 -1.26 -3.17 -3.00
CA GLY A 5 -1.87 -4.14 -3.88
C GLY A 5 -3.33 -3.95 -4.25
N LEU A 6 -3.70 -2.76 -4.70
CA LEU A 6 -4.93 -2.56 -5.45
C LEU A 6 -4.67 -2.86 -6.93
N THR A 7 -5.15 -3.99 -7.41
CA THR A 7 -5.30 -4.27 -8.84
C THR A 7 -6.79 -4.22 -9.18
N VAL A 8 -7.25 -3.09 -9.65
CA VAL A 8 -8.62 -3.00 -10.19
C VAL A 8 -8.60 -3.56 -11.62
N PRO A 9 -9.51 -4.48 -11.97
CA PRO A 9 -9.64 -4.92 -13.36
C PRO A 9 -9.99 -3.72 -14.23
N GLN A 10 -9.11 -3.38 -15.17
CA GLN A 10 -9.33 -2.28 -16.09
C GLN A 10 -10.38 -2.70 -17.12
N ALA A 11 -11.56 -2.07 -17.04
CA ALA A 11 -12.51 -2.09 -18.15
C ALA A 11 -11.83 -1.44 -19.34
N ALA A 12 -11.77 -2.15 -20.48
CA ALA A 12 -11.04 -1.75 -21.66
C ALA A 12 -11.52 -0.40 -22.22
N PRO A 13 -10.65 0.61 -22.37
CA PRO A 13 -10.96 1.76 -23.21
C PRO A 13 -10.49 1.48 -24.64
N ALA A 14 -11.36 1.83 -25.58
CA ALA A 14 -11.03 1.88 -26.99
C ALA A 14 -10.19 3.13 -27.28
N ALA A 15 -8.88 2.99 -27.49
CA ALA A 15 -8.05 3.80 -28.39
C ALA A 15 -6.56 3.36 -28.28
N PRO A 16 -5.74 3.47 -29.33
CA PRO A 16 -4.39 2.90 -29.35
C PRO A 16 -3.44 3.78 -28.52
N ALA A 17 -3.09 3.32 -27.34
CA ALA A 17 -1.99 3.86 -26.58
C ALA A 17 -0.67 3.29 -27.11
N ALA A 18 0.35 4.15 -27.21
CA ALA A 18 1.71 3.74 -27.53
C ALA A 18 2.13 2.58 -26.61
N ALA A 19 2.71 1.55 -27.21
CA ALA A 19 3.09 0.32 -26.55
C ALA A 19 3.96 0.61 -25.31
N ARG A 20 3.44 0.33 -24.11
CA ARG A 20 4.25 0.24 -22.89
C ARG A 20 5.30 -0.84 -23.12
N PRO A 21 6.55 -0.62 -22.72
CA PRO A 21 7.53 -1.70 -22.79
C PRO A 21 6.98 -2.89 -22.01
N ALA A 22 6.95 -4.05 -22.64
CA ALA A 22 6.52 -5.29 -22.00
C ALA A 22 7.32 -5.49 -20.71
N ALA A 23 6.62 -5.82 -19.61
CA ALA A 23 7.28 -6.13 -18.36
C ALA A 23 8.39 -7.16 -18.63
N THR A 24 9.59 -6.89 -18.11
CA THR A 24 10.70 -7.82 -18.28
C THR A 24 10.29 -9.18 -17.71
N PRO A 25 10.78 -10.30 -18.27
CA PRO A 25 10.49 -11.63 -17.73
C PRO A 25 10.73 -11.75 -16.22
N ALA A 26 11.70 -11.01 -15.70
CA ALA A 26 11.99 -10.91 -14.26
C ALA A 26 10.90 -10.17 -13.48
N ALA A 27 10.27 -9.13 -14.02
CA ALA A 27 9.15 -8.42 -13.39
C ALA A 27 7.87 -9.28 -13.44
N ALA A 28 7.59 -9.94 -14.55
CA ALA A 28 6.48 -10.90 -14.66
C ALA A 28 6.66 -12.10 -13.73
N ALA A 29 7.89 -12.61 -13.57
CA ALA A 29 8.22 -13.67 -12.63
C ALA A 29 8.04 -13.21 -11.16
N ARG A 30 8.45 -11.97 -10.82
CA ARG A 30 8.21 -11.41 -9.47
C ARG A 30 6.72 -11.24 -9.15
N MET A 31 5.90 -10.79 -10.09
CA MET A 31 4.44 -10.71 -9.91
C MET A 31 3.81 -12.09 -9.78
N SER A 32 4.28 -13.08 -10.54
CA SER A 32 3.84 -14.48 -10.41
C SER A 32 4.25 -15.11 -9.08
N MET A 33 5.40 -14.71 -8.51
CA MET A 33 5.88 -15.17 -7.20
C MET A 33 5.06 -14.60 -6.02
N MET A 34 4.35 -13.49 -6.21
CA MET A 34 3.51 -12.84 -5.19
C MET A 34 2.06 -13.33 -5.21
N ARG A 35 1.75 -14.39 -5.92
CA ARG A 35 0.38 -14.90 -5.99
C ARG A 35 -0.08 -15.39 -4.62
N ARG A 36 -0.96 -14.60 -4.02
CA ARG A 36 -1.62 -14.95 -2.76
C ARG A 36 -2.71 -15.97 -3.01
N PRO A 37 -2.96 -16.90 -2.08
CA PRO A 37 -4.10 -17.80 -2.21
C PRO A 37 -5.39 -16.99 -2.20
N THR A 38 -6.29 -17.29 -3.12
CA THR A 38 -7.58 -16.61 -3.23
C THR A 38 -8.71 -17.45 -2.64
N SER A 39 -8.46 -18.72 -2.37
CA SER A 39 -9.44 -19.63 -1.78
C SER A 39 -8.86 -20.42 -0.61
N PRO A 40 -9.72 -20.95 0.30
CA PRO A 40 -9.28 -21.84 1.38
C PRO A 40 -8.55 -23.08 0.87
N ALA A 41 -8.93 -23.62 -0.27
CA ALA A 41 -8.28 -24.80 -0.84
C ALA A 41 -6.86 -24.47 -1.33
N GLU A 42 -6.66 -23.33 -1.99
CA GLU A 42 -5.31 -22.89 -2.38
C GLU A 42 -4.43 -22.62 -1.16
N ALA A 43 -4.97 -21.96 -0.11
CA ALA A 43 -4.25 -21.72 1.12
C ALA A 43 -3.86 -23.05 1.83
N ALA A 44 -4.77 -24.02 1.89
CA ALA A 44 -4.50 -25.33 2.45
C ALA A 44 -3.40 -26.08 1.68
N ASN A 45 -3.42 -26.02 0.34
CA ASN A 45 -2.39 -26.63 -0.50
C ASN A 45 -1.02 -25.98 -0.28
N GLN A 46 -0.96 -24.65 -0.15
CA GLN A 46 0.29 -23.94 0.16
C GLN A 46 0.85 -24.34 1.52
N VAL A 47 0.02 -24.39 2.55
CA VAL A 47 0.43 -24.83 3.89
C VAL A 47 0.90 -26.28 3.88
N LYS A 48 0.19 -27.16 3.16
CA LYS A 48 0.58 -28.56 3.01
C LYS A 48 1.96 -28.69 2.34
N GLU A 49 2.22 -27.96 1.28
CA GLU A 49 3.52 -27.95 0.61
C GLU A 49 4.66 -27.59 1.57
N ILE A 50 4.46 -26.57 2.41
CA ILE A 50 5.46 -26.18 3.41
C ILE A 50 5.61 -27.23 4.50
N MET A 51 4.51 -27.81 4.98
CA MET A 51 4.55 -28.87 5.97
C MET A 51 5.33 -30.09 5.45
N ASP A 52 5.05 -30.53 4.24
CA ASP A 52 5.74 -31.65 3.60
C ASP A 52 7.24 -31.35 3.45
N TRP A 53 7.61 -30.15 3.00
CA TRP A 53 8.99 -29.72 2.86
C TRP A 53 9.73 -29.68 4.21
N ALA A 54 9.06 -29.19 5.26
CA ALA A 54 9.63 -29.07 6.60
C ALA A 54 9.54 -30.37 7.44
N GLY A 55 8.94 -31.43 6.92
CA GLY A 55 8.79 -32.71 7.60
C GLY A 55 7.70 -32.73 8.67
N PHE A 56 6.76 -31.81 8.67
CA PHE A 56 5.59 -31.85 9.55
C PHE A 56 4.54 -32.82 9.01
N THR A 57 4.23 -33.86 9.76
CA THR A 57 3.26 -34.90 9.34
C THR A 57 1.80 -34.48 9.53
N ASP A 58 1.55 -33.53 10.41
CA ASP A 58 0.22 -33.03 10.72
C ASP A 58 0.26 -31.62 11.33
N LEU A 59 -0.88 -30.94 11.31
CA LEU A 59 -1.02 -29.59 11.84
C LEU A 59 -0.82 -29.51 13.35
N LYS A 60 -1.09 -30.60 14.10
CA LYS A 60 -0.89 -30.64 15.56
C LYS A 60 0.59 -30.53 15.90
N LYS A 61 1.45 -31.21 15.14
CA LYS A 61 2.91 -31.11 15.30
C LYS A 61 3.43 -29.74 14.91
N MET A 62 2.92 -29.19 13.84
CA MET A 62 3.29 -27.82 13.42
C MET A 62 2.88 -26.78 14.48
N ARG A 63 1.69 -26.90 15.08
CA ARG A 63 1.24 -26.02 16.18
C ARG A 63 2.03 -26.21 17.48
N ALA A 64 2.61 -27.37 17.70
CA ALA A 64 3.44 -27.67 18.88
C ALA A 64 4.91 -27.24 18.67
N ALA A 65 5.31 -26.86 17.48
CA ALA A 65 6.65 -26.36 17.21
C ALA A 65 6.90 -25.00 17.88
N ALA A 66 8.16 -24.70 18.19
CA ALA A 66 8.54 -23.41 18.75
C ALA A 66 8.18 -22.26 17.78
N THR A 67 7.76 -21.13 18.34
CA THR A 67 7.36 -19.94 17.56
C THR A 67 8.47 -19.49 16.61
N GLU A 68 9.72 -19.52 17.06
CA GLU A 68 10.90 -19.16 16.29
C GLU A 68 11.08 -20.06 15.06
N THR A 69 10.78 -21.36 15.21
CA THR A 69 10.81 -22.33 14.10
C THR A 69 9.77 -21.95 13.05
N ILE A 70 8.52 -21.70 13.47
CA ILE A 70 7.44 -21.33 12.56
C ILE A 70 7.72 -19.96 11.89
N HIS A 71 8.24 -19.00 12.65
CA HIS A 71 8.60 -17.69 12.12
C HIS A 71 9.71 -17.78 11.05
N ALA A 72 10.75 -18.56 11.31
CA ALA A 72 11.86 -18.76 10.38
C ALA A 72 11.45 -19.58 9.15
N LEU A 73 10.47 -20.47 9.29
CA LEU A 73 10.09 -21.45 8.27
C LEU A 73 9.74 -20.81 6.93
N GLY A 74 8.95 -19.71 6.95
CA GLY A 74 8.58 -18.98 5.74
C GLY A 74 9.78 -18.38 5.00
N THR A 75 10.71 -17.76 5.73
CA THR A 75 11.92 -17.17 5.15
C THR A 75 12.82 -18.24 4.55
N ILE A 76 13.03 -19.34 5.29
CA ILE A 76 13.89 -20.46 4.85
C ILE A 76 13.27 -21.15 3.64
N TYR A 77 11.97 -21.43 3.68
CA TYR A 77 11.25 -22.04 2.55
C TYR A 77 11.29 -21.15 1.30
N ASN A 78 11.04 -19.85 1.46
CA ASN A 78 11.11 -18.89 0.33
C ASN A 78 12.52 -18.88 -0.30
N ALA A 79 13.57 -18.86 0.54
CA ALA A 79 14.95 -18.90 0.04
C ALA A 79 15.28 -20.23 -0.68
N ALA A 80 14.79 -21.37 -0.18
CA ALA A 80 15.07 -22.68 -0.75
C ALA A 80 14.24 -22.98 -2.01
N SER A 81 12.97 -22.56 -2.04
CA SER A 81 12.04 -22.86 -3.13
C SER A 81 12.00 -21.82 -4.24
N GLY A 82 12.56 -20.63 -4.01
CA GLY A 82 12.41 -19.46 -4.89
C GLY A 82 10.99 -18.89 -4.92
N LYS A 83 10.09 -19.36 -4.06
CA LYS A 83 8.70 -18.88 -3.94
C LYS A 83 8.64 -17.80 -2.87
N PHE A 84 7.92 -16.71 -3.15
CA PHE A 84 7.78 -15.58 -2.23
C PHE A 84 6.34 -15.51 -1.69
N GLY A 85 6.20 -15.12 -0.41
CA GLY A 85 4.88 -14.85 0.18
C GLY A 85 4.19 -16.03 0.85
N TYR A 86 4.83 -17.18 0.95
CA TYR A 86 4.31 -18.31 1.74
C TYR A 86 4.32 -17.98 3.24
N ILE A 87 3.29 -18.39 3.96
CA ILE A 87 3.08 -18.17 5.41
C ILE A 87 2.90 -16.70 5.81
N THR A 88 2.37 -15.86 4.96
CA THR A 88 2.15 -14.44 5.32
C THR A 88 0.74 -14.11 5.79
N GLY A 89 -0.09 -15.09 6.14
CA GLY A 89 -1.43 -14.82 6.65
C GLY A 89 -2.28 -13.97 5.71
N SER A 90 -2.15 -14.19 4.40
CA SER A 90 -2.97 -13.47 3.43
C SER A 90 -4.44 -13.82 3.62
N PRO A 91 -5.35 -12.83 3.62
CA PRO A 91 -6.78 -13.12 3.67
C PRO A 91 -7.19 -13.92 2.42
N VAL A 92 -8.09 -14.88 2.63
CA VAL A 92 -8.68 -15.69 1.57
C VAL A 92 -10.17 -15.43 1.52
N VAL A 93 -10.77 -15.61 0.35
CA VAL A 93 -12.22 -15.56 0.19
C VAL A 93 -12.78 -16.88 0.70
N ASP A 94 -13.26 -16.87 1.94
CA ASP A 94 -13.74 -18.06 2.65
C ASP A 94 -15.29 -18.16 2.67
N GLY A 95 -15.98 -17.13 2.17
CA GLY A 95 -17.42 -17.03 2.16
C GLY A 95 -18.07 -16.76 3.52
N TYR A 96 -17.24 -16.46 4.54
CA TYR A 96 -17.70 -16.17 5.91
C TYR A 96 -17.17 -14.83 6.43
N VAL A 97 -15.86 -14.66 6.54
CA VAL A 97 -15.23 -13.39 6.92
C VAL A 97 -15.01 -12.52 5.69
N SER A 98 -14.54 -13.12 4.60
CA SER A 98 -14.38 -12.48 3.30
C SER A 98 -15.33 -13.14 2.30
N LEU A 99 -16.42 -12.45 1.97
CA LEU A 99 -17.44 -12.96 1.04
C LEU A 99 -16.92 -12.95 -0.40
N GLU A 100 -16.09 -11.96 -0.73
CA GLU A 100 -15.48 -11.76 -2.03
C GLU A 100 -14.10 -11.08 -1.90
N SER A 101 -13.35 -11.00 -2.98
CA SER A 101 -12.10 -10.25 -2.98
C SER A 101 -12.37 -8.74 -2.93
N PHE A 102 -11.40 -7.97 -2.41
CA PHE A 102 -11.52 -6.52 -2.38
C PHE A 102 -11.73 -5.93 -3.78
N ASP A 103 -11.02 -6.46 -4.79
CA ASP A 103 -11.13 -5.98 -6.18
C ASP A 103 -12.53 -6.27 -6.76
N ALA A 104 -13.11 -7.44 -6.46
CA ALA A 104 -14.48 -7.77 -6.87
C ALA A 104 -15.47 -6.83 -6.17
N ALA A 105 -15.38 -6.68 -4.85
CA ALA A 105 -16.24 -5.79 -4.08
C ALA A 105 -16.15 -4.34 -4.55
N ALA A 106 -14.96 -3.87 -4.95
CA ALA A 106 -14.79 -2.54 -5.54
C ALA A 106 -15.50 -2.44 -6.88
N ALA A 107 -15.29 -3.43 -7.77
CA ALA A 107 -15.90 -3.45 -9.11
C ALA A 107 -17.43 -3.51 -9.06
N ASP A 108 -17.98 -4.31 -8.16
CA ASP A 108 -19.43 -4.53 -8.03
C ASP A 108 -20.12 -3.49 -7.14
N GLY A 109 -19.35 -2.55 -6.54
CA GLY A 109 -19.88 -1.50 -5.67
C GLY A 109 -20.37 -2.00 -4.31
N THR A 110 -20.00 -3.22 -3.91
CA THR A 110 -20.39 -3.84 -2.63
C THR A 110 -19.51 -3.44 -1.45
N LEU A 111 -18.46 -2.65 -1.68
CA LEU A 111 -17.68 -2.06 -0.59
C LEU A 111 -18.56 -1.20 0.31
N ALA A 112 -18.18 -1.10 1.58
CA ALA A 112 -18.91 -0.27 2.54
C ALA A 112 -19.16 1.15 2.00
N ASP A 113 -20.38 1.63 2.19
CA ASP A 113 -20.81 2.99 1.80
C ASP A 113 -20.30 4.03 2.80
N VAL A 114 -19.00 4.28 2.72
CA VAL A 114 -18.28 5.25 3.55
C VAL A 114 -17.31 6.04 2.68
N PRO A 115 -16.93 7.26 3.08
CA PRO A 115 -15.84 8.00 2.45
C PRO A 115 -14.51 7.23 2.55
N TYR A 116 -13.68 7.32 1.53
CA TYR A 116 -12.35 6.69 1.52
C TYR A 116 -11.25 7.75 1.40
N MET A 117 -10.18 7.58 2.18
CA MET A 117 -8.92 8.29 2.03
C MET A 117 -7.84 7.26 1.75
N ILE A 118 -7.21 7.33 0.58
CA ILE A 118 -6.26 6.34 0.09
C ILE A 118 -5.05 7.03 -0.55
N GLY A 119 -3.86 6.48 -0.36
CA GLY A 119 -2.66 7.08 -0.94
C GLY A 119 -1.45 6.18 -0.84
N TYR A 120 -0.32 6.74 -1.22
CA TYR A 120 0.96 6.05 -1.28
C TYR A 120 2.12 7.01 -0.98
N THR A 121 3.30 6.43 -0.77
CA THR A 121 4.55 7.18 -0.66
C THR A 121 5.29 7.16 -2.00
N LEU A 122 5.89 8.29 -2.39
CA LEU A 122 6.49 8.48 -3.73
C LEU A 122 7.53 7.42 -4.10
N ASN A 123 8.30 6.94 -3.13
CA ASN A 123 9.34 5.93 -3.33
C ASN A 123 8.94 4.58 -2.71
N ASP A 124 7.68 4.20 -2.85
CA ASP A 124 7.17 2.89 -2.42
C ASP A 124 7.73 1.74 -3.28
N MET A 125 7.36 0.52 -2.98
CA MET A 125 7.82 -0.69 -3.70
C MET A 125 7.38 -0.74 -5.17
N GLY A 126 6.55 0.20 -5.63
CA GLY A 126 6.09 0.35 -7.01
C GLY A 126 5.21 1.58 -7.16
N ASP A 127 4.89 1.95 -8.40
CA ASP A 127 3.94 3.01 -8.70
C ASP A 127 2.51 2.51 -8.45
N MET A 128 1.86 3.09 -7.44
CA MET A 128 0.49 2.76 -7.05
C MET A 128 -0.53 3.78 -7.55
N SER A 129 -0.08 4.86 -8.19
CA SER A 129 -0.93 5.99 -8.58
C SER A 129 -2.10 5.59 -9.45
N GLY A 130 -1.85 4.77 -10.49
CA GLY A 130 -2.89 4.30 -11.41
C GLY A 130 -3.96 3.45 -10.73
N GLY A 131 -3.57 2.56 -9.80
CA GLY A 131 -4.52 1.74 -9.04
C GLY A 131 -5.37 2.56 -8.08
N ILE A 132 -4.78 3.56 -7.42
CA ILE A 132 -5.48 4.48 -6.52
C ILE A 132 -6.45 5.35 -7.31
N ALA A 133 -6.02 5.91 -8.45
CA ALA A 133 -6.89 6.69 -9.33
C ALA A 133 -8.10 5.87 -9.80
N ALA A 134 -7.88 4.65 -10.28
CA ALA A 134 -8.95 3.75 -10.71
C ALA A 134 -9.91 3.42 -9.57
N PHE A 135 -9.41 3.19 -8.36
CA PHE A 135 -10.25 2.98 -7.18
C PHE A 135 -11.12 4.19 -6.87
N CYS A 136 -10.55 5.39 -6.86
CA CYS A 136 -11.32 6.61 -6.58
C CYS A 136 -12.41 6.85 -7.63
N LEU A 137 -12.12 6.66 -8.92
CA LEU A 137 -13.12 6.77 -9.99
C LEU A 137 -14.23 5.72 -9.86
N ASN A 138 -13.87 4.49 -9.50
CA ASN A 138 -14.86 3.46 -9.21
C ASN A 138 -15.78 3.86 -8.04
N ARG A 139 -15.23 4.46 -6.96
CA ARG A 139 -16.05 4.97 -5.85
C ARG A 139 -17.00 6.08 -6.30
N GLU A 140 -16.53 6.99 -7.17
CA GLU A 140 -17.39 8.02 -7.77
C GLU A 140 -18.53 7.43 -8.59
N GLU A 141 -18.28 6.40 -9.42
CA GLU A 141 -19.30 5.71 -10.20
C GLU A 141 -20.40 5.09 -9.32
N HIS A 142 -20.05 4.66 -8.13
CA HIS A 142 -20.97 4.12 -7.12
C HIS A 142 -21.51 5.18 -6.14
N GLY A 143 -21.37 6.50 -6.47
CA GLY A 143 -21.93 7.60 -5.70
C GLY A 143 -21.18 7.94 -4.41
N ASN A 144 -19.99 7.40 -4.21
CA ASN A 144 -19.17 7.61 -3.03
C ASN A 144 -18.02 8.56 -3.28
N LYS A 145 -17.52 9.20 -2.20
CA LYS A 145 -16.35 10.08 -2.27
C LYS A 145 -15.09 9.34 -1.88
N ALA A 146 -14.01 9.61 -2.61
CA ALA A 146 -12.67 9.16 -2.23
C ALA A 146 -11.66 10.30 -2.42
N TRP A 147 -10.70 10.39 -1.49
CA TRP A 147 -9.61 11.35 -1.51
C TRP A 147 -8.30 10.62 -1.73
N ALA A 148 -7.53 11.07 -2.70
CA ALA A 148 -6.25 10.45 -3.06
C ALA A 148 -5.07 11.31 -2.60
N TYR A 149 -4.01 10.69 -2.05
CA TYR A 149 -2.79 11.41 -1.69
C TYR A 149 -1.52 10.72 -2.14
N GLU A 150 -0.47 11.53 -2.27
CA GLU A 150 0.91 11.14 -2.44
C GLU A 150 1.73 11.78 -1.32
N PHE A 151 2.44 10.98 -0.54
CA PHE A 151 3.44 11.48 0.37
C PHE A 151 4.78 11.56 -0.35
N ALA A 152 5.26 12.77 -0.60
CA ALA A 152 6.43 13.06 -1.44
C ALA A 152 7.61 13.69 -0.66
N ARG A 153 7.56 13.76 0.68
CA ARG A 153 8.68 14.25 1.49
C ARG A 153 9.77 13.17 1.62
N PRO A 154 10.94 13.33 0.98
CA PRO A 154 12.09 12.49 1.28
C PRO A 154 12.51 12.71 2.74
N LEU A 155 12.66 11.63 3.52
CA LEU A 155 13.02 11.80 4.92
C LEU A 155 14.45 12.35 5.06
N PRO A 156 14.66 13.33 5.97
CA PRO A 156 15.98 13.92 6.17
C PRO A 156 16.97 12.91 6.75
N ASP A 157 18.26 13.10 6.45
CA ASP A 157 19.36 12.23 6.88
C ASP A 157 20.59 13.07 7.22
N ASP A 158 21.21 12.79 8.34
CA ASP A 158 22.47 13.45 8.79
C ASP A 158 23.70 12.54 8.66
N GLY A 159 23.52 11.37 8.05
CA GLY A 159 24.59 10.39 7.87
C GLY A 159 24.94 9.57 9.12
N SER A 160 24.24 9.76 10.24
CA SER A 160 24.52 9.03 11.50
C SER A 160 24.15 7.56 11.46
N HIS A 161 23.25 7.17 10.51
CA HIS A 161 22.76 5.80 10.36
C HIS A 161 22.83 5.31 8.90
N PRO A 162 24.05 5.20 8.34
CA PRO A 162 24.22 4.89 6.91
C PRO A 162 23.65 3.52 6.49
N GLU A 163 23.65 2.55 7.40
CA GLU A 163 23.08 1.21 7.14
C GLU A 163 21.54 1.24 6.98
N VAL A 164 20.88 2.17 7.68
CA VAL A 164 19.43 2.39 7.57
C VAL A 164 19.11 3.15 6.29
N THR A 165 19.80 4.27 6.07
CA THR A 165 19.54 5.17 4.94
C THR A 165 19.97 4.58 3.60
N ALA A 166 20.91 3.64 3.57
CA ALA A 166 21.23 2.88 2.38
C ALA A 166 20.02 2.05 1.87
N ARG A 167 19.15 1.61 2.77
CA ARG A 167 17.99 0.76 2.48
C ARG A 167 16.68 1.53 2.35
N LEU A 168 16.53 2.64 3.09
CA LEU A 168 15.31 3.42 3.23
C LEU A 168 15.53 4.85 2.71
N LYS A 169 15.42 5.00 1.39
CA LYS A 169 15.68 6.27 0.69
C LYS A 169 14.40 6.98 0.29
N GLY A 170 14.44 8.32 0.33
CA GLY A 170 13.34 9.16 -0.14
C GLY A 170 12.11 9.08 0.75
N ALA A 171 10.95 9.15 0.12
CA ALA A 171 9.64 8.91 0.73
C ALA A 171 9.30 7.42 0.60
N PHE A 172 9.98 6.57 1.37
CA PHE A 172 9.86 5.11 1.30
C PHE A 172 8.56 4.59 1.91
N HIS A 173 8.23 3.34 1.66
CA HIS A 173 7.03 2.68 2.20
C HIS A 173 6.86 2.90 3.70
N SER A 174 5.68 3.40 4.11
CA SER A 174 5.32 3.74 5.50
C SER A 174 6.06 4.94 6.12
N SER A 175 6.82 5.72 5.35
CA SER A 175 7.50 6.92 5.87
C SER A 175 6.53 8.05 6.25
N ASP A 176 5.33 8.06 5.70
CA ASP A 176 4.24 8.96 6.04
C ASP A 176 3.70 8.76 7.47
N LEU A 177 3.86 7.57 8.04
CA LEU A 177 3.35 7.25 9.38
C LEU A 177 3.97 8.11 10.48
N TRP A 178 5.25 8.51 10.36
CA TRP A 178 5.89 9.44 11.29
C TRP A 178 5.12 10.76 11.38
N PHE A 179 4.61 11.23 10.26
CA PHE A 179 3.88 12.49 10.13
C PHE A 179 2.42 12.36 10.61
N VAL A 180 1.70 11.36 10.11
CA VAL A 180 0.29 11.12 10.44
C VAL A 180 0.07 10.88 11.94
N PHE A 181 1.01 10.20 12.61
CA PHE A 181 0.93 9.93 14.06
C PHE A 181 1.68 10.95 14.92
N LYS A 182 2.19 12.04 14.33
CA LYS A 182 2.94 13.09 15.03
C LYS A 182 4.09 12.53 15.89
N SER A 183 4.74 11.49 15.38
CA SER A 183 5.73 10.71 16.11
C SER A 183 7.19 11.04 15.75
N LEU A 184 7.43 12.15 15.04
CA LEU A 184 8.76 12.61 14.61
C LEU A 184 9.79 12.62 15.73
N LYS A 185 9.40 13.08 16.93
CA LYS A 185 10.28 13.16 18.12
C LYS A 185 10.84 11.80 18.57
N HIS A 186 10.27 10.68 18.12
CA HIS A 186 10.72 9.34 18.48
C HIS A 186 11.67 8.74 17.44
N CYS A 187 12.03 9.53 16.42
CA CYS A 187 12.96 9.13 15.38
C CYS A 187 14.21 10.03 15.43
N TRP A 188 15.36 9.44 15.18
CA TRP A 188 16.68 10.10 15.22
C TRP A 188 16.92 11.13 14.11
N ARG A 189 16.07 11.14 13.07
CA ARG A 189 16.27 11.99 11.89
C ARG A 189 16.26 13.48 12.24
N PRO A 190 17.07 14.30 11.53
CA PRO A 190 17.22 15.74 11.80
C PRO A 190 16.02 16.51 11.21
N TRP A 191 14.89 16.41 11.86
CA TRP A 191 13.64 17.05 11.43
C TRP A 191 13.74 18.57 11.44
N THR A 192 13.29 19.20 10.34
CA THR A 192 13.19 20.66 10.21
C THR A 192 11.84 21.16 10.74
N GLN A 193 11.69 22.49 10.85
CA GLN A 193 10.39 23.08 11.21
C GLN A 193 9.32 22.72 10.19
N GLY A 194 9.64 22.70 8.89
CA GLY A 194 8.70 22.28 7.84
C GLY A 194 8.20 20.85 8.01
N ASP A 195 9.01 19.92 8.52
CA ASP A 195 8.56 18.56 8.84
C ASP A 195 7.51 18.57 9.97
N TRP A 196 7.68 19.41 10.99
CA TRP A 196 6.69 19.56 12.06
C TRP A 196 5.40 20.20 11.57
N ASP A 197 5.49 21.20 10.68
CA ASP A 197 4.35 21.87 10.08
C ASP A 197 3.60 20.91 9.15
N LEU A 198 4.31 20.14 8.32
CA LEU A 198 3.75 19.10 7.49
C LEU A 198 3.05 18.02 8.31
N SER A 199 3.69 17.57 9.41
CA SER A 199 3.07 16.61 10.33
C SER A 199 1.79 17.15 10.95
N THR A 200 1.76 18.44 11.30
CA THR A 200 0.55 19.08 11.83
C THR A 200 -0.56 19.10 10.78
N LYS A 201 -0.26 19.51 9.56
CA LYS A 201 -1.22 19.53 8.45
C LYS A 201 -1.78 18.15 8.14
N MET A 202 -0.93 17.11 8.15
CA MET A 202 -1.37 15.76 7.89
C MET A 202 -2.28 15.23 9.00
N ILE A 203 -1.91 15.40 10.28
CA ILE A 203 -2.75 14.92 11.38
C ILE A 203 -4.10 15.65 11.43
N ASP A 204 -4.13 16.94 11.09
CA ASP A 204 -5.38 17.70 10.99
C ASP A 204 -6.28 17.13 9.90
N ALA A 205 -5.74 16.83 8.71
CA ALA A 205 -6.48 16.20 7.61
C ALA A 205 -7.05 14.83 8.02
N TRP A 206 -6.22 13.94 8.60
CA TRP A 206 -6.67 12.61 9.05
C TRP A 206 -7.72 12.71 10.16
N THR A 207 -7.53 13.65 11.09
CA THR A 207 -8.46 13.87 12.20
C THR A 207 -9.81 14.43 11.71
N ASN A 208 -9.78 15.40 10.79
CA ASN A 208 -10.99 15.92 10.17
C ASN A 208 -11.73 14.82 9.42
N PHE A 209 -11.01 14.06 8.58
CA PHE A 209 -11.60 12.94 7.85
C PHE A 209 -12.24 11.91 8.78
N ALA A 210 -11.58 11.54 9.87
CA ALA A 210 -12.12 10.59 10.85
C ALA A 210 -13.40 11.10 11.54
N LYS A 211 -13.54 12.42 11.72
CA LYS A 211 -14.70 13.05 12.37
C LYS A 211 -15.86 13.30 11.42
N THR A 212 -15.58 13.68 10.18
CA THR A 212 -16.57 14.27 9.27
C THR A 212 -16.69 13.55 7.94
N GLY A 213 -15.74 12.67 7.60
CA GLY A 213 -15.62 12.07 6.27
C GLY A 213 -15.00 13.01 5.22
N ASP A 214 -14.48 14.17 5.64
CA ASP A 214 -13.85 15.18 4.79
C ASP A 214 -12.53 15.62 5.42
N PRO A 215 -11.37 15.54 4.72
CA PRO A 215 -10.09 15.94 5.27
C PRO A 215 -9.96 17.46 5.46
N GLY A 216 -10.79 18.28 4.81
CA GLY A 216 -10.64 19.74 4.83
C GLY A 216 -9.36 20.20 4.13
N ILE A 217 -8.72 21.24 4.65
CA ILE A 217 -7.43 21.80 4.19
C ILE A 217 -7.36 22.14 2.69
N GLY A 218 -8.49 22.32 2.00
CA GLY A 218 -8.54 22.52 0.54
C GLY A 218 -8.27 21.24 -0.27
N TRP A 219 -8.36 20.07 0.36
CA TRP A 219 -8.22 18.79 -0.30
C TRP A 219 -9.59 18.32 -0.83
N GLU A 220 -9.72 18.31 -2.14
CA GLU A 220 -10.96 17.91 -2.82
C GLU A 220 -10.98 16.42 -3.16
N PRO A 221 -12.17 15.81 -3.25
CA PRO A 221 -12.30 14.42 -3.71
C PRO A 221 -11.70 14.23 -5.09
N TYR A 222 -11.12 13.05 -5.31
CA TYR A 222 -10.65 12.63 -6.62
C TYR A 222 -11.86 12.17 -7.47
N THR A 223 -12.08 12.84 -8.60
CA THR A 223 -13.18 12.56 -9.52
C THR A 223 -12.68 12.60 -10.95
N LYS A 224 -13.51 12.19 -11.91
CA LYS A 224 -13.17 12.31 -13.34
C LYS A 224 -12.95 13.76 -13.78
N ASP A 225 -13.58 14.72 -13.10
CA ASP A 225 -13.43 16.16 -13.38
C ASP A 225 -12.30 16.81 -12.56
N ASN A 226 -11.85 16.16 -11.48
CA ASN A 226 -10.76 16.59 -10.62
C ASN A 226 -9.81 15.44 -10.33
N GLN A 227 -8.93 15.11 -11.28
CA GLN A 227 -7.96 14.01 -11.17
C GLN A 227 -6.67 14.46 -10.49
N LYS A 228 -6.77 15.03 -9.30
CA LYS A 228 -5.63 15.54 -8.54
C LYS A 228 -5.47 14.81 -7.22
N PHE A 229 -4.21 14.51 -6.88
CA PHE A 229 -3.83 13.99 -5.57
C PHE A 229 -3.40 15.14 -4.67
N MET A 230 -3.73 15.06 -3.38
CA MET A 230 -3.06 15.89 -2.38
C MET A 230 -1.63 15.40 -2.26
N ARG A 231 -0.68 16.26 -2.61
CA ARG A 231 0.75 15.95 -2.49
C ARG A 231 1.31 16.56 -1.22
N PHE A 232 1.68 15.72 -0.27
CA PHE A 232 2.31 16.12 0.98
C PHE A 232 3.82 16.22 0.79
N LYS A 233 4.36 17.45 0.83
CA LYS A 233 5.76 17.76 0.51
C LYS A 233 6.24 19.01 1.24
N LEU A 234 7.56 19.24 1.18
CA LEU A 234 8.18 20.53 1.48
C LEU A 234 8.66 21.19 0.19
N ASP A 235 8.89 22.50 0.24
CA ASP A 235 9.56 23.25 -0.83
C ASP A 235 11.09 23.10 -0.77
N ALA A 236 11.80 23.76 -1.67
CA ALA A 236 13.26 23.73 -1.72
C ALA A 236 13.96 24.43 -0.51
N ASN A 237 13.20 25.14 0.32
CA ASN A 237 13.68 25.80 1.53
C ASN A 237 13.21 25.07 2.79
N ASP A 238 12.75 23.82 2.65
CA ASP A 238 12.21 22.98 3.72
C ASP A 238 10.98 23.58 4.44
N ASN A 239 10.16 24.39 3.76
CA ASN A 239 8.88 24.81 4.29
C ASN A 239 7.76 23.86 3.83
N GLU A 240 6.69 23.74 4.66
CA GLU A 240 5.50 22.99 4.27
C GLU A 240 4.87 23.60 3.02
N ALA A 241 4.69 22.81 1.97
CA ALA A 241 4.25 23.23 0.65
C ALA A 241 3.29 22.24 -0.03
N SER A 242 2.49 21.53 0.79
CA SER A 242 1.52 20.56 0.26
C SER A 242 0.44 21.27 -0.57
N ASP A 243 0.14 20.68 -1.70
CA ASP A 243 -0.81 21.21 -2.68
C ASP A 243 -1.60 20.07 -3.37
N MET A 244 -2.68 20.47 -4.05
CA MET A 244 -3.35 19.60 -5.01
C MET A 244 -2.47 19.55 -6.26
N GLY A 245 -1.59 18.55 -6.33
CA GLY A 245 -0.65 18.37 -7.41
C GLY A 245 -1.33 18.23 -8.78
N ASP A 246 -0.53 18.33 -9.84
CA ASP A 246 -1.00 18.02 -11.19
C ASP A 246 -1.56 16.59 -11.26
N PRO A 247 -2.50 16.34 -12.19
CA PRO A 247 -3.02 15.00 -12.40
C PRO A 247 -1.86 14.04 -12.63
N ILE A 248 -1.83 12.95 -11.87
CA ILE A 248 -0.87 11.87 -12.12
C ILE A 248 -1.29 11.26 -13.46
N ARG A 249 -0.45 11.41 -14.45
CA ARG A 249 -0.70 10.81 -15.77
C ARG A 249 -0.46 9.31 -15.66
N PRO A 250 -1.47 8.49 -16.01
CA PRO A 250 -1.34 7.05 -16.03
C PRO A 250 -0.28 6.56 -17.02
#